data_dadbfbbee48a6dfa6e5f52a0df84f304
#
_entry.id   dadbfbbee48a6dfa6e5f52a0df84f304
#
_cell.length_a   1.000
_cell.length_b   1.000
_cell.length_c   1.000
_cell.angle_alpha   90.00
_cell.angle_beta   90.00
_cell.angle_gamma   90.00
#
_symmetry.space_group_name_H-M   'P 1'
#
loop_
_entity.id
_entity.type
_entity.pdbx_description
1 polymer ?
#
loop_
_entity_poly.entity_id
_entity_poly.type
_entity_poly.pdbx_seq_one_letter_code
_entity_poly.pdbx_strand_id
1 'polypeptide(L)'
;MEQRSKCLDEKIPYRLALSATLERHGDSAGTEKLFNYFKNKCIEYSLKDAIENDMLVRYYYHPVVVSFESEELNDYLELTKKIGKLILGNKKKEISDQAKMLLIKRARLVAAARQKVDALVDEMKDYMEENHILVYCGATTMKDVDYKEGKPLEEEKRQIDIVMKRLGLELNMKVAKFTSEEDAQKREILKREFDEGESIQALIAIRCLDEGVNIPSIRKAFILASSTNPKEYIQRRGRVLRKCPGKKYADIYDFIMSPIPLDRVDSYNESIVKMSASLVKREIERMKDFAALAENSSEADEIIYELMDKYQINYLDEEEFYE
;
A
#
# COMPACT_ATOMS: atom_id res chain seq x y z
N MET A 1 13.89 11.14 -16.82
CA MET A 1 12.76 11.42 -17.71
C MET A 1 13.09 11.42 -19.20
N GLU A 2 14.21 11.95 -19.65
CA GLU A 2 14.56 12.01 -21.09
C GLU A 2 14.70 10.66 -21.81
N GLN A 3 15.15 9.61 -21.15
CA GLN A 3 15.30 8.29 -21.80
C GLN A 3 13.96 7.63 -22.15
N ARG A 4 12.91 7.80 -21.33
CA ARG A 4 11.60 7.18 -21.57
C ARG A 4 10.76 7.94 -22.61
N SER A 5 10.98 9.24 -22.79
CA SER A 5 10.33 10.02 -23.84
C SER A 5 10.76 9.66 -25.25
N LYS A 6 11.95 9.03 -25.42
CA LYS A 6 12.43 8.53 -26.72
C LYS A 6 11.60 7.38 -27.29
N CYS A 7 10.78 6.72 -26.46
CA CYS A 7 9.84 5.68 -26.93
C CYS A 7 8.58 6.26 -27.58
N LEU A 8 8.34 7.56 -27.45
CA LEU A 8 7.17 8.22 -28.04
C LEU A 8 7.54 8.79 -29.42
N ASP A 9 7.74 7.88 -30.41
CA ASP A 9 8.08 8.25 -31.78
C ASP A 9 6.81 8.49 -32.60
N GLU A 10 6.64 9.71 -33.10
CA GLU A 10 5.50 10.11 -33.91
C GLU A 10 5.40 9.41 -35.27
N LYS A 11 6.52 8.80 -35.73
CA LYS A 11 6.55 8.02 -36.99
C LYS A 11 5.83 6.67 -36.86
N ILE A 12 5.51 6.22 -35.64
CA ILE A 12 4.79 4.97 -35.43
C ILE A 12 3.29 5.21 -35.72
N PRO A 13 2.71 4.61 -36.79
CA PRO A 13 1.34 4.90 -37.20
C PRO A 13 0.27 4.25 -36.32
N TYR A 14 0.55 3.09 -35.70
CA TYR A 14 -0.37 2.38 -34.82
C TYR A 14 0.18 2.35 -33.41
N ARG A 15 -0.64 2.81 -32.45
CA ARG A 15 -0.20 3.02 -31.06
C ARG A 15 -1.25 2.49 -30.10
N LEU A 16 -0.85 1.63 -29.16
CA LEU A 16 -1.71 1.14 -28.10
C LEU A 16 -0.95 1.21 -26.79
N ALA A 17 -1.58 1.80 -25.77
CA ALA A 17 -1.11 1.79 -24.40
C ALA A 17 -2.11 1.07 -23.51
N LEU A 18 -1.62 0.24 -22.58
CA LEU A 18 -2.41 -0.40 -21.54
C LEU A 18 -1.89 0.09 -20.19
N SER A 19 -2.78 0.59 -19.35
CA SER A 19 -2.44 1.06 -18.00
C SER A 19 -3.61 0.86 -17.07
N ALA A 20 -3.35 0.47 -15.83
CA ALA A 20 -4.36 0.41 -14.77
C ALA A 20 -4.79 1.83 -14.32
N THR A 21 -3.92 2.83 -14.52
CA THR A 21 -4.19 4.24 -14.24
C THR A 21 -3.61 5.07 -15.36
N LEU A 22 -4.38 5.97 -15.92
CA LEU A 22 -3.93 6.83 -17.02
C LEU A 22 -3.15 8.04 -16.51
N GLU A 23 -3.51 8.55 -15.36
CA GLU A 23 -2.87 9.70 -14.73
C GLU A 23 -1.59 9.29 -13.99
N ARG A 24 -0.54 10.08 -14.16
CA ARG A 24 0.73 9.90 -13.48
C ARG A 24 0.72 10.74 -12.21
N HIS A 25 0.71 10.09 -11.06
CA HIS A 25 0.74 10.77 -9.78
C HIS A 25 1.94 11.72 -9.69
N GLY A 26 1.68 13.02 -9.45
CA GLY A 26 2.72 14.07 -9.35
C GLY A 26 3.42 14.43 -10.67
N ASP A 27 2.90 14.01 -11.84
CA ASP A 27 3.49 14.32 -13.15
C ASP A 27 2.40 14.64 -14.20
N SER A 28 1.73 15.77 -14.04
CA SER A 28 0.70 16.25 -14.96
C SER A 28 1.22 16.46 -16.38
N ALA A 29 2.41 17.03 -16.52
CA ALA A 29 3.06 17.26 -17.82
C ALA A 29 3.40 15.95 -18.54
N GLY A 30 3.77 14.89 -17.79
CA GLY A 30 3.98 13.55 -18.34
C GLY A 30 2.67 12.89 -18.74
N THR A 31 1.60 13.11 -17.98
CA THR A 31 0.24 12.65 -18.32
C THR A 31 -0.22 13.27 -19.63
N GLU A 32 -0.12 14.59 -19.76
CA GLU A 32 -0.49 15.32 -20.97
C GLU A 32 0.27 14.83 -22.22
N LYS A 33 1.60 14.59 -22.09
CA LYS A 33 2.39 14.02 -23.19
C LYS A 33 1.89 12.66 -23.65
N LEU A 34 1.48 11.78 -22.72
CA LEU A 34 0.91 10.47 -23.05
C LEU A 34 -0.42 10.62 -23.78
N PHE A 35 -1.33 11.46 -23.30
CA PHE A 35 -2.59 11.73 -23.97
C PHE A 35 -2.40 12.35 -25.35
N ASN A 36 -1.46 13.28 -25.50
CA ASN A 36 -1.13 13.88 -26.79
C ASN A 36 -0.56 12.87 -27.79
N TYR A 37 0.19 11.86 -27.31
CA TYR A 37 0.79 10.83 -28.16
C TYR A 37 -0.22 9.74 -28.56
N PHE A 38 -0.99 9.20 -27.61
CA PHE A 38 -1.95 8.12 -27.84
C PHE A 38 -3.33 8.62 -28.31
N LYS A 39 -3.61 9.91 -28.15
CA LYS A 39 -4.84 10.64 -28.57
C LYS A 39 -6.08 10.26 -27.76
N ASN A 40 -6.67 9.10 -28.03
CA ASN A 40 -7.98 8.73 -27.51
C ASN A 40 -7.90 7.57 -26.54
N LYS A 41 -8.70 7.63 -25.47
CA LYS A 41 -8.99 6.49 -24.61
C LYS A 41 -10.00 5.59 -25.34
N CYS A 42 -9.56 4.45 -25.83
CA CYS A 42 -10.39 3.52 -26.61
C CYS A 42 -11.36 2.72 -25.74
N ILE A 43 -10.89 2.30 -24.56
CA ILE A 43 -11.67 1.49 -23.63
C ILE A 43 -11.22 1.77 -22.19
N GLU A 44 -12.17 1.74 -21.28
CA GLU A 44 -11.94 1.66 -19.85
C GLU A 44 -12.61 0.40 -19.34
N TYR A 45 -11.87 -0.37 -18.53
CA TYR A 45 -12.37 -1.56 -17.88
C TYR A 45 -11.96 -1.49 -16.41
N SER A 46 -12.90 -1.08 -15.58
CA SER A 46 -12.65 -0.80 -14.17
C SER A 46 -12.54 -2.10 -13.35
N LEU A 47 -12.05 -1.99 -12.11
CA LEU A 47 -12.07 -3.11 -11.16
C LEU A 47 -13.51 -3.58 -10.88
N LYS A 48 -14.47 -2.64 -10.84
CA LYS A 48 -15.89 -2.92 -10.70
C LYS A 48 -16.40 -3.78 -11.86
N ASP A 49 -16.12 -3.37 -13.09
CA ASP A 49 -16.51 -4.14 -14.28
C ASP A 49 -15.91 -5.56 -14.25
N ALA A 50 -14.66 -5.69 -13.81
CA ALA A 50 -13.98 -6.97 -13.73
C ALA A 50 -14.61 -7.92 -12.68
N ILE A 51 -15.09 -7.38 -11.56
CA ILE A 51 -15.82 -8.14 -10.54
C ILE A 51 -17.23 -8.48 -11.03
N GLU A 52 -17.97 -7.52 -11.56
CA GLU A 52 -19.33 -7.72 -12.05
C GLU A 52 -19.41 -8.70 -13.22
N ASN A 53 -18.41 -8.68 -14.11
CA ASN A 53 -18.29 -9.63 -15.23
C ASN A 53 -17.59 -10.95 -14.85
N ASP A 54 -17.42 -11.21 -13.56
CA ASP A 54 -16.83 -12.46 -13.05
C ASP A 54 -15.41 -12.76 -13.59
N MET A 55 -14.63 -11.73 -13.89
CA MET A 55 -13.21 -11.86 -14.25
C MET A 55 -12.30 -11.84 -13.03
N LEU A 56 -12.76 -11.23 -11.94
CA LEU A 56 -12.13 -11.22 -10.63
C LEU A 56 -13.13 -11.76 -9.59
N VAL A 57 -12.61 -12.25 -8.46
CA VAL A 57 -13.46 -12.65 -7.33
C VAL A 57 -13.88 -11.43 -6.52
N ARG A 58 -15.00 -11.52 -5.82
CA ARG A 58 -15.44 -10.56 -4.81
C ARG A 58 -14.54 -10.63 -3.59
N TYR A 59 -14.59 -9.64 -2.70
CA TYR A 59 -13.73 -9.60 -1.53
C TYR A 59 -14.39 -8.95 -0.32
N TYR A 60 -13.90 -9.34 0.84
CA TYR A 60 -14.14 -8.68 2.11
C TYR A 60 -12.94 -7.80 2.46
N TYR A 61 -13.20 -6.63 3.01
CA TYR A 61 -12.18 -5.66 3.39
C TYR A 61 -12.19 -5.46 4.91
N HIS A 62 -11.06 -5.71 5.55
CA HIS A 62 -10.88 -5.67 6.99
C HIS A 62 -9.82 -4.63 7.34
N PRO A 63 -10.20 -3.35 7.58
CA PRO A 63 -9.26 -2.34 8.06
C PRO A 63 -8.89 -2.61 9.51
N VAL A 64 -7.59 -2.75 9.78
CA VAL A 64 -7.02 -2.96 11.12
C VAL A 64 -6.33 -1.68 11.56
N VAL A 65 -6.93 -0.94 12.49
CA VAL A 65 -6.36 0.33 12.96
C VAL A 65 -5.25 0.05 13.96
N VAL A 66 -4.08 0.62 13.71
CA VAL A 66 -2.88 0.52 14.57
C VAL A 66 -2.33 1.92 14.84
N SER A 67 -1.59 2.08 15.94
CA SER A 67 -1.02 3.36 16.34
C SER A 67 0.48 3.26 16.60
N PHE A 68 1.12 4.42 16.74
CA PHE A 68 2.51 4.48 17.17
C PHE A 68 2.65 4.20 18.65
N GLU A 69 3.75 3.57 19.03
CA GLU A 69 4.25 3.65 20.39
C GLU A 69 4.73 5.08 20.70
N SER A 70 4.86 5.41 21.99
CA SER A 70 5.18 6.78 22.43
C SER A 70 6.46 7.35 21.80
N GLU A 71 7.51 6.52 21.65
CA GLU A 71 8.77 6.94 21.01
C GLU A 71 8.56 7.19 19.51
N GLU A 72 7.87 6.30 18.81
CA GLU A 72 7.59 6.42 17.38
C GLU A 72 6.71 7.64 17.08
N LEU A 73 5.72 7.92 17.94
CA LEU A 73 4.88 9.13 17.83
C LEU A 73 5.73 10.40 17.96
N ASN A 74 6.64 10.46 18.93
CA ASN A 74 7.53 11.60 19.10
C ASN A 74 8.41 11.82 17.87
N ASP A 75 9.01 10.74 17.34
CA ASP A 75 9.82 10.80 16.12
C ASP A 75 9.00 11.27 14.91
N TYR A 76 7.78 10.76 14.77
CA TYR A 76 6.86 11.16 13.70
C TYR A 76 6.53 12.67 13.78
N LEU A 77 6.19 13.17 14.96
CA LEU A 77 5.88 14.58 15.19
C LEU A 77 7.08 15.48 14.94
N GLU A 78 8.29 15.08 15.39
CA GLU A 78 9.51 15.83 15.08
C GLU A 78 9.78 15.91 13.58
N LEU A 79 9.70 14.79 12.87
CA LEU A 79 9.88 14.77 11.42
C LEU A 79 8.84 15.65 10.72
N THR A 80 7.58 15.58 11.14
CA THR A 80 6.49 16.40 10.59
C THR A 80 6.73 17.88 10.79
N LYS A 81 7.18 18.31 11.99
CA LYS A 81 7.57 19.72 12.26
C LYS A 81 8.73 20.17 11.40
N LYS A 82 9.77 19.34 11.25
CA LYS A 82 10.96 19.66 10.41
C LYS A 82 10.58 19.81 8.94
N ILE A 83 9.73 18.91 8.43
CA ILE A 83 9.21 18.94 7.05
C ILE A 83 8.39 20.23 6.83
N GLY A 84 7.45 20.54 7.73
CA GLY A 84 6.64 21.75 7.64
C GLY A 84 7.47 23.04 7.56
N LYS A 85 8.51 23.18 8.40
CA LYS A 85 9.43 24.33 8.35
C LYS A 85 10.16 24.47 7.02
N LEU A 86 10.59 23.35 6.41
CA LEU A 86 11.30 23.36 5.13
C LEU A 86 10.38 23.68 3.95
N ILE A 87 9.12 23.24 4.00
CA ILE A 87 8.14 23.53 2.94
C ILE A 87 7.67 24.99 3.02
N LEU A 88 7.27 25.45 4.21
CA LEU A 88 6.80 26.83 4.41
C LEU A 88 7.89 27.87 4.19
N GLY A 89 9.16 27.55 4.47
CA GLY A 89 10.30 28.43 4.26
C GLY A 89 10.76 28.53 2.80
N ASN A 90 10.28 27.70 1.92
CA ASN A 90 10.73 27.65 0.54
C ASN A 90 9.76 28.41 -0.39
N LYS A 91 10.16 29.62 -0.84
CA LYS A 91 9.39 30.44 -1.80
C LYS A 91 9.33 29.85 -3.21
N LYS A 92 10.09 28.81 -3.51
CA LYS A 92 10.03 28.06 -4.77
C LYS A 92 9.07 26.89 -4.61
N LYS A 93 8.19 26.67 -5.58
CA LYS A 93 7.23 25.53 -5.62
C LYS A 93 7.89 24.14 -5.63
N GLU A 94 9.21 24.03 -5.66
CA GLU A 94 9.93 22.75 -5.69
C GLU A 94 10.34 22.31 -4.28
N ILE A 95 10.00 21.06 -3.93
CA ILE A 95 10.39 20.45 -2.65
C ILE A 95 11.92 20.25 -2.64
N SER A 96 12.60 20.81 -1.63
CA SER A 96 14.06 20.65 -1.48
C SER A 96 14.45 19.19 -1.26
N ASP A 97 15.67 18.80 -1.64
CA ASP A 97 16.15 17.43 -1.45
C ASP A 97 16.20 17.05 0.03
N GLN A 98 16.50 18.00 0.91
CA GLN A 98 16.42 17.78 2.36
C GLN A 98 14.99 17.46 2.82
N ALA A 99 13.99 18.17 2.31
CA ALA A 99 12.59 17.89 2.64
C ALA A 99 12.16 16.52 2.08
N LYS A 100 12.61 16.14 0.87
CA LYS A 100 12.37 14.81 0.29
C LYS A 100 12.94 13.69 1.17
N MET A 101 14.17 13.83 1.65
CA MET A 101 14.78 12.86 2.56
C MET A 101 13.99 12.69 3.86
N LEU A 102 13.51 13.79 4.46
CA LEU A 102 12.70 13.71 5.68
C LEU A 102 11.32 13.10 5.43
N LEU A 103 10.71 13.37 4.27
CA LEU A 103 9.45 12.72 3.85
C LEU A 103 9.62 11.21 3.70
N ILE A 104 10.73 10.77 3.10
CA ILE A 104 11.08 9.34 2.98
C ILE A 104 11.25 8.73 4.36
N LYS A 105 12.03 9.38 5.24
CA LYS A 105 12.25 8.90 6.61
C LYS A 105 10.94 8.75 7.38
N ARG A 106 10.03 9.73 7.26
CA ARG A 106 8.70 9.68 7.88
C ARG A 106 7.85 8.55 7.30
N ALA A 107 7.85 8.35 5.98
CA ALA A 107 7.13 7.26 5.34
C ALA A 107 7.63 5.88 5.78
N ARG A 108 8.94 5.71 5.97
CA ARG A 108 9.55 4.48 6.51
C ARG A 108 9.11 4.21 7.94
N LEU A 109 9.10 5.25 8.80
CA LEU A 109 8.62 5.12 10.17
C LEU A 109 7.17 4.62 10.21
N VAL A 110 6.30 5.19 9.38
CA VAL A 110 4.90 4.75 9.24
C VAL A 110 4.80 3.31 8.77
N ALA A 111 5.60 2.92 7.79
CA ALA A 111 5.58 1.57 7.24
C ALA A 111 6.10 0.51 8.24
N ALA A 112 7.08 0.89 9.08
CA ALA A 112 7.76 0.01 10.03
C ALA A 112 7.19 0.06 11.45
N ALA A 113 6.04 0.72 11.67
CA ALA A 113 5.45 0.85 13.01
C ALA A 113 5.28 -0.51 13.70
N ARG A 114 5.75 -0.62 14.96
CA ARG A 114 5.85 -1.89 15.68
C ARG A 114 4.51 -2.57 15.87
N GLN A 115 3.49 -1.81 16.23
CA GLN A 115 2.15 -2.35 16.43
C GLN A 115 1.56 -3.06 15.20
N LYS A 116 2.03 -2.76 13.99
CA LYS A 116 1.59 -3.48 12.78
C LYS A 116 1.94 -4.96 12.83
N VAL A 117 3.12 -5.29 13.35
CA VAL A 117 3.54 -6.70 13.46
C VAL A 117 2.81 -7.40 14.59
N ASP A 118 2.54 -6.72 15.70
CA ASP A 118 1.76 -7.28 16.81
C ASP A 118 0.33 -7.55 16.37
N ALA A 119 -0.32 -6.58 15.75
CA ALA A 119 -1.66 -6.74 15.21
C ALA A 119 -1.73 -7.82 14.11
N LEU A 120 -0.70 -7.93 13.24
CA LEU A 120 -0.62 -9.02 12.28
C LEU A 120 -0.63 -10.39 12.96
N VAL A 121 0.18 -10.57 14.01
CA VAL A 121 0.25 -11.84 14.73
C VAL A 121 -1.09 -12.15 15.39
N ASP A 122 -1.77 -11.14 15.95
CA ASP A 122 -3.07 -11.32 16.57
C ASP A 122 -4.13 -11.72 15.54
N GLU A 123 -4.21 -11.05 14.39
CA GLU A 123 -5.12 -11.40 13.30
C GLU A 123 -4.83 -12.80 12.71
N MET A 124 -3.56 -13.17 12.61
CA MET A 124 -3.15 -14.46 12.03
C MET A 124 -3.44 -15.67 12.92
N LYS A 125 -3.74 -15.48 14.21
CA LYS A 125 -4.11 -16.58 15.13
C LYS A 125 -5.33 -17.38 14.64
N ASP A 126 -6.28 -16.71 14.00
CA ASP A 126 -7.49 -17.34 13.48
C ASP A 126 -7.24 -18.16 12.21
N TYR A 127 -6.05 -18.03 11.61
CA TYR A 127 -5.70 -18.61 10.30
C TYR A 127 -4.49 -19.53 10.33
N MET A 128 -4.06 -20.01 11.51
CA MET A 128 -2.87 -20.84 11.68
C MET A 128 -2.89 -22.13 10.84
N GLU A 129 -4.09 -22.68 10.60
CA GLU A 129 -4.28 -23.90 9.79
C GLU A 129 -4.63 -23.62 8.33
N GLU A 130 -4.72 -22.34 7.94
CA GLU A 130 -5.06 -21.95 6.59
C GLU A 130 -3.85 -21.78 5.69
N ASN A 131 -4.09 -21.90 4.38
CA ASN A 131 -3.09 -21.76 3.33
C ASN A 131 -3.42 -20.57 2.41
N HIS A 132 -2.50 -20.26 1.48
CA HIS A 132 -2.67 -19.24 0.46
C HIS A 132 -2.79 -17.81 1.03
N ILE A 133 -2.00 -17.55 2.07
CA ILE A 133 -1.92 -16.26 2.75
C ILE A 133 -0.75 -15.46 2.22
N LEU A 134 -0.98 -14.20 1.91
CA LEU A 134 0.06 -13.25 1.54
C LEU A 134 0.20 -12.19 2.62
N VAL A 135 1.41 -11.96 3.10
CA VAL A 135 1.75 -10.83 3.97
C VAL A 135 2.63 -9.86 3.20
N TYR A 136 2.15 -8.65 3.00
CA TYR A 136 2.82 -7.62 2.25
C TYR A 136 3.52 -6.62 3.17
N CYS A 137 4.85 -6.66 3.18
CA CYS A 137 5.73 -5.79 3.96
C CYS A 137 6.38 -4.73 3.07
N GLY A 138 6.78 -3.60 3.65
CA GLY A 138 7.67 -2.64 3.04
C GLY A 138 7.21 -2.04 1.71
N ALA A 139 6.35 -1.01 1.77
CA ALA A 139 5.99 -0.22 0.61
C ALA A 139 6.36 1.24 0.82
N THR A 140 7.59 1.61 0.55
CA THR A 140 7.95 3.02 0.41
C THR A 140 7.79 3.44 -1.04
N THR A 141 6.90 4.40 -1.29
CA THR A 141 6.64 4.94 -2.64
C THR A 141 7.65 5.96 -3.10
N MET A 142 8.46 6.50 -2.21
CA MET A 142 9.49 7.48 -2.53
C MET A 142 10.82 6.79 -2.80
N LYS A 143 11.42 7.09 -3.97
CA LYS A 143 12.79 6.66 -4.30
C LYS A 143 13.77 7.42 -3.42
N ASP A 144 14.54 6.71 -2.62
CA ASP A 144 15.68 7.25 -1.90
C ASP A 144 16.82 7.62 -2.86
N VAL A 145 17.70 8.51 -2.44
CA VAL A 145 18.92 8.85 -3.18
C VAL A 145 19.82 7.62 -3.35
N ASP A 146 19.80 6.70 -2.37
CA ASP A 146 20.56 5.45 -2.39
C ASP A 146 19.74 4.25 -2.90
N TYR A 147 18.51 4.47 -3.37
CA TYR A 147 17.66 3.41 -3.86
C TYR A 147 18.20 2.82 -5.16
N LYS A 148 18.63 1.55 -5.09
CA LYS A 148 18.89 0.73 -6.28
C LYS A 148 17.63 -0.06 -6.59
N GLU A 149 17.08 0.17 -7.78
CA GLU A 149 15.84 -0.47 -8.22
C GLU A 149 15.92 -2.00 -8.03
N GLY A 150 14.97 -2.54 -7.28
CA GLY A 150 14.87 -3.98 -7.01
C GLY A 150 15.55 -4.51 -5.76
N LYS A 151 16.25 -3.69 -4.95
CA LYS A 151 16.79 -4.14 -3.67
C LYS A 151 15.94 -3.64 -2.49
N PRO A 152 15.55 -4.52 -1.52
CA PRO A 152 14.89 -4.12 -0.30
C PRO A 152 15.78 -3.18 0.54
N LEU A 153 15.17 -2.22 1.23
CA LEU A 153 15.86 -1.39 2.20
C LEU A 153 16.13 -2.18 3.50
N GLU A 154 17.11 -1.77 4.29
CA GLU A 154 17.46 -2.48 5.53
C GLU A 154 16.30 -2.53 6.54
N GLU A 155 15.48 -1.48 6.63
CA GLU A 155 14.29 -1.45 7.49
C GLU A 155 13.20 -2.39 6.97
N GLU A 156 13.00 -2.50 5.66
CA GLU A 156 12.07 -3.44 5.04
C GLU A 156 12.52 -4.89 5.26
N LYS A 157 13.81 -5.17 5.11
CA LYS A 157 14.40 -6.48 5.41
C LYS A 157 14.20 -6.85 6.88
N ARG A 158 14.40 -5.89 7.76
CA ARG A 158 14.22 -6.11 9.21
C ARG A 158 12.77 -6.45 9.54
N GLN A 159 11.79 -5.75 8.94
CA GLN A 159 10.38 -6.06 9.14
C GLN A 159 10.04 -7.47 8.65
N ILE A 160 10.48 -7.85 7.46
CA ILE A 160 10.20 -9.19 6.91
C ILE A 160 10.81 -10.29 7.79
N ASP A 161 12.02 -10.07 8.33
CA ASP A 161 12.68 -11.03 9.23
C ASP A 161 11.94 -11.19 10.56
N ILE A 162 11.43 -10.09 11.12
CA ILE A 162 10.61 -10.12 12.33
C ILE A 162 9.31 -10.86 12.07
N VAL A 163 8.60 -10.53 10.97
CA VAL A 163 7.34 -11.19 10.59
C VAL A 163 7.57 -12.70 10.39
N MET A 164 8.60 -13.10 9.63
CA MET A 164 8.97 -14.49 9.43
C MET A 164 9.18 -15.23 10.74
N LYS A 165 9.96 -14.61 11.64
CA LYS A 165 10.28 -15.20 12.96
C LYS A 165 9.02 -15.35 13.81
N ARG A 166 8.19 -14.32 13.88
CA ARG A 166 7.00 -14.35 14.75
C ARG A 166 5.95 -15.32 14.24
N LEU A 167 5.62 -15.30 12.96
CA LEU A 167 4.65 -16.25 12.39
C LEU A 167 5.15 -17.70 12.45
N GLY A 168 6.45 -17.93 12.18
CA GLY A 168 7.05 -19.27 12.24
C GLY A 168 7.20 -19.81 13.66
N LEU A 169 7.63 -19.00 14.64
CA LEU A 169 7.92 -19.47 15.99
C LEU A 169 6.73 -19.35 16.95
N GLU A 170 5.93 -18.29 16.85
CA GLU A 170 4.82 -18.07 17.78
C GLU A 170 3.55 -18.80 17.32
N LEU A 171 3.30 -18.82 15.99
CA LEU A 171 2.10 -19.45 15.41
C LEU A 171 2.39 -20.79 14.72
N ASN A 172 3.65 -21.24 14.72
CA ASN A 172 4.09 -22.49 14.05
C ASN A 172 3.66 -22.60 12.58
N MET A 173 3.53 -21.45 11.88
CA MET A 173 3.14 -21.42 10.49
C MET A 173 4.31 -21.69 9.55
N LYS A 174 4.04 -22.35 8.42
CA LYS A 174 5.01 -22.58 7.35
C LYS A 174 5.07 -21.34 6.47
N VAL A 175 6.09 -20.50 6.68
CA VAL A 175 6.25 -19.21 6.01
C VAL A 175 7.48 -19.18 5.13
N ALA A 176 7.41 -18.47 4.00
CA ALA A 176 8.54 -18.28 3.10
C ALA A 176 8.66 -16.81 2.65
N LYS A 177 9.90 -16.34 2.44
CA LYS A 177 10.17 -15.04 1.85
C LYS A 177 9.95 -15.07 0.34
N PHE A 178 9.37 -14.00 -0.17
CA PHE A 178 9.20 -13.79 -1.61
C PHE A 178 9.60 -12.35 -1.95
N THR A 179 10.87 -12.16 -2.32
CA THR A 179 11.46 -10.83 -2.56
C THR A 179 12.09 -10.74 -3.95
N SER A 180 12.69 -9.61 -4.29
CA SER A 180 13.46 -9.46 -5.53
C SER A 180 14.84 -10.13 -5.47
N GLU A 181 15.26 -10.62 -4.31
CA GLU A 181 16.57 -11.28 -4.12
C GLU A 181 16.57 -12.74 -4.58
N GLU A 182 15.40 -13.39 -4.63
CA GLU A 182 15.25 -14.74 -5.16
C GLU A 182 15.40 -14.73 -6.71
N ASP A 183 16.16 -15.68 -7.23
CA ASP A 183 16.27 -15.89 -8.68
C ASP A 183 14.95 -16.44 -9.28
N ALA A 184 14.86 -16.48 -10.60
CA ALA A 184 13.66 -16.89 -11.29
C ALA A 184 13.27 -18.34 -10.98
N GLN A 185 14.25 -19.25 -10.83
CA GLN A 185 13.97 -20.67 -10.54
C GLN A 185 13.41 -20.84 -9.14
N LYS A 186 14.01 -20.18 -8.15
CA LYS A 186 13.55 -20.23 -6.77
C LYS A 186 12.13 -19.63 -6.61
N ARG A 187 11.83 -18.55 -7.35
CA ARG A 187 10.48 -17.96 -7.35
C ARG A 187 9.44 -18.92 -7.91
N GLU A 188 9.73 -19.65 -8.97
CA GLU A 188 8.80 -20.64 -9.53
C GLU A 188 8.59 -21.83 -8.57
N ILE A 189 9.64 -22.28 -7.86
CA ILE A 189 9.52 -23.29 -6.81
C ILE A 189 8.61 -22.79 -5.69
N LEU A 190 8.87 -21.59 -5.14
CA LEU A 190 8.07 -21.00 -4.08
C LEU A 190 6.59 -20.83 -4.46
N LYS A 191 6.31 -20.41 -5.71
CA LYS A 191 4.92 -20.33 -6.21
C LYS A 191 4.25 -21.69 -6.23
N ARG A 192 4.91 -22.71 -6.76
CA ARG A 192 4.36 -24.06 -6.82
C ARG A 192 4.08 -24.62 -5.42
N GLU A 193 5.03 -24.52 -4.49
CA GLU A 193 4.87 -24.98 -3.11
C GLU A 193 3.76 -24.21 -2.37
N PHE A 194 3.59 -22.93 -2.69
CA PHE A 194 2.49 -22.12 -2.17
C PHE A 194 1.15 -22.51 -2.79
N ASP A 195 1.09 -22.79 -4.09
CA ASP A 195 -0.12 -23.24 -4.77
C ASP A 195 -0.56 -24.63 -4.29
N GLU A 196 0.37 -25.53 -3.98
CA GLU A 196 0.13 -26.83 -3.36
C GLU A 196 -0.39 -26.70 -1.92
N GLY A 197 0.08 -25.69 -1.17
CA GLY A 197 -0.34 -25.37 0.20
C GLY A 197 0.18 -26.34 1.28
N GLU A 198 1.01 -27.31 0.94
CA GLU A 198 1.52 -28.30 1.90
C GLU A 198 2.77 -27.80 2.63
N SER A 199 3.70 -27.18 1.91
CA SER A 199 5.00 -26.75 2.42
C SER A 199 5.03 -25.26 2.81
N ILE A 200 4.16 -24.43 2.24
CA ILE A 200 4.09 -23.00 2.47
C ILE A 200 2.63 -22.58 2.68
N GLN A 201 2.32 -22.04 3.84
CA GLN A 201 1.01 -21.47 4.16
C GLN A 201 0.95 -19.98 3.83
N ALA A 202 2.04 -19.26 4.15
CA ALA A 202 2.10 -17.82 3.95
C ALA A 202 3.37 -17.39 3.23
N LEU A 203 3.21 -16.52 2.21
CA LEU A 203 4.31 -15.81 1.56
C LEU A 203 4.46 -14.42 2.18
N ILE A 204 5.68 -14.10 2.61
CA ILE A 204 6.02 -12.78 3.12
C ILE A 204 6.75 -12.02 2.01
N ALA A 205 6.12 -11.00 1.45
CA ALA A 205 6.56 -10.33 0.24
C ALA A 205 6.92 -8.85 0.46
N ILE A 206 7.95 -8.39 -0.25
CA ILE A 206 8.30 -6.97 -0.39
C ILE A 206 8.28 -6.63 -1.87
N ARG A 207 7.49 -5.63 -2.27
CA ARG A 207 7.43 -5.05 -3.63
C ARG A 207 7.29 -6.03 -4.81
N CYS A 208 7.40 -7.34 -4.58
CA CYS A 208 7.40 -8.36 -5.64
C CYS A 208 6.07 -8.48 -6.36
N LEU A 209 4.99 -7.99 -5.76
CA LEU A 209 3.67 -8.00 -6.38
C LEU A 209 3.41 -6.79 -7.27
N ASP A 210 4.32 -5.81 -7.31
CA ASP A 210 4.10 -4.59 -8.09
C ASP A 210 4.34 -4.82 -9.58
N GLU A 211 5.24 -5.76 -9.96
CA GLU A 211 5.52 -6.07 -11.37
C GLU A 211 5.70 -7.59 -11.62
N GLY A 212 4.95 -8.13 -12.58
CA GLY A 212 5.21 -9.43 -13.21
C GLY A 212 4.85 -10.69 -12.42
N VAL A 213 4.49 -10.62 -11.14
CA VAL A 213 4.17 -11.81 -10.34
C VAL A 213 2.69 -12.19 -10.48
N ASN A 214 2.43 -13.44 -10.81
CA ASN A 214 1.10 -14.01 -10.92
C ASN A 214 0.93 -15.17 -9.95
N ILE A 215 0.14 -14.97 -8.87
CA ILE A 215 -0.19 -15.99 -7.88
C ILE A 215 -1.72 -15.93 -7.64
N PRO A 216 -2.54 -16.57 -8.48
CA PRO A 216 -4.00 -16.51 -8.38
C PRO A 216 -4.57 -17.18 -7.12
N SER A 217 -3.81 -18.12 -6.54
CA SER A 217 -4.19 -18.91 -5.36
C SER A 217 -4.27 -18.09 -4.07
N ILE A 218 -3.76 -16.86 -4.01
CA ILE A 218 -3.86 -15.99 -2.83
C ILE A 218 -5.33 -15.82 -2.44
N ARG A 219 -5.69 -16.21 -1.22
CA ARG A 219 -7.05 -16.09 -0.66
C ARG A 219 -7.15 -14.97 0.37
N LYS A 220 -6.12 -14.80 1.19
CA LYS A 220 -6.02 -13.74 2.20
C LYS A 220 -4.77 -12.90 1.97
N ALA A 221 -4.91 -11.58 2.07
CA ALA A 221 -3.80 -10.64 1.94
C ALA A 221 -3.74 -9.69 3.15
N PHE A 222 -2.63 -9.69 3.86
CA PHE A 222 -2.35 -8.79 4.98
C PHE A 222 -1.38 -7.70 4.51
N ILE A 223 -1.84 -6.45 4.45
CA ILE A 223 -1.09 -5.32 3.89
C ILE A 223 -0.57 -4.44 5.02
N LEU A 224 0.62 -4.73 5.55
CA LEU A 224 1.23 -3.97 6.65
C LEU A 224 1.71 -2.59 6.20
N ALA A 225 2.19 -2.50 4.96
CA ALA A 225 2.69 -1.25 4.41
C ALA A 225 2.01 -0.98 3.08
N SER A 226 1.09 -0.06 3.09
CA SER A 226 0.41 0.40 1.88
C SER A 226 1.12 1.60 1.28
N SER A 227 1.09 1.67 -0.05
CA SER A 227 1.52 2.83 -0.79
C SER A 227 0.45 3.92 -0.74
N THR A 228 0.88 5.17 -0.67
CA THR A 228 -0.02 6.32 -0.89
C THR A 228 -0.31 6.55 -2.38
N ASN A 229 0.32 5.78 -3.27
CA ASN A 229 0.12 5.86 -4.70
C ASN A 229 -1.07 4.96 -5.11
N PRO A 230 -2.22 5.53 -5.58
CA PRO A 230 -3.39 4.78 -5.99
C PRO A 230 -3.09 3.67 -6.99
N LYS A 231 -2.17 3.91 -7.92
CA LYS A 231 -1.77 2.93 -8.93
C LYS A 231 -1.26 1.63 -8.29
N GLU A 232 -0.44 1.74 -7.26
CA GLU A 232 0.19 0.57 -6.65
C GLU A 232 -0.82 -0.27 -5.87
N TYR A 233 -1.65 0.34 -5.03
CA TYR A 233 -2.60 -0.43 -4.24
C TYR A 233 -3.75 -1.00 -5.09
N ILE A 234 -4.19 -0.30 -6.16
CA ILE A 234 -5.15 -0.85 -7.12
C ILE A 234 -4.58 -2.07 -7.84
N GLN A 235 -3.31 -2.00 -8.29
CA GLN A 235 -2.66 -3.15 -8.94
C GLN A 235 -2.49 -4.34 -7.99
N ARG A 236 -2.11 -4.11 -6.73
CA ARG A 236 -1.99 -5.16 -5.71
C ARG A 236 -3.33 -5.82 -5.46
N ARG A 237 -4.40 -5.02 -5.23
CA ARG A 237 -5.76 -5.53 -5.05
C ARG A 237 -6.18 -6.38 -6.24
N GLY A 238 -6.03 -5.89 -7.47
CA GLY A 238 -6.37 -6.65 -8.67
C GLY A 238 -5.63 -7.99 -8.80
N ARG A 239 -4.44 -8.14 -8.23
CA ARG A 239 -3.71 -9.42 -8.20
C ARG A 239 -4.24 -10.39 -7.16
N VAL A 240 -4.60 -9.88 -5.99
CA VAL A 240 -5.24 -10.67 -4.92
C VAL A 240 -6.59 -11.21 -5.39
N LEU A 241 -7.32 -10.45 -6.21
CA LEU A 241 -8.67 -10.83 -6.67
C LEU A 241 -8.68 -11.77 -7.88
N ARG A 242 -7.54 -12.20 -8.40
CA ARG A 242 -7.49 -13.15 -9.53
C ARG A 242 -8.19 -14.45 -9.21
N LYS A 243 -8.90 -14.98 -10.20
CA LYS A 243 -9.60 -16.25 -10.08
C LYS A 243 -8.65 -17.44 -10.11
N CYS A 244 -8.95 -18.44 -9.29
CA CYS A 244 -8.40 -19.78 -9.40
C CYS A 244 -9.47 -20.81 -9.00
N PRO A 245 -9.30 -22.09 -9.34
CA PRO A 245 -10.23 -23.12 -8.93
C PRO A 245 -10.48 -23.12 -7.41
N GLY A 246 -11.76 -23.20 -7.03
CA GLY A 246 -12.17 -23.22 -5.62
C GLY A 246 -12.08 -21.89 -4.85
N LYS A 247 -11.68 -20.79 -5.48
CA LYS A 247 -11.65 -19.45 -4.88
C LYS A 247 -12.93 -18.70 -5.26
N LYS A 248 -13.77 -18.41 -4.27
CA LYS A 248 -15.01 -17.63 -4.44
C LYS A 248 -14.85 -16.19 -4.03
N TYR A 249 -14.08 -15.95 -2.95
CA TYR A 249 -13.82 -14.65 -2.35
C TYR A 249 -12.34 -14.51 -2.00
N ALA A 250 -11.95 -13.29 -1.70
CA ALA A 250 -10.67 -12.99 -1.09
C ALA A 250 -10.90 -12.10 0.14
N ASP A 251 -10.04 -12.22 1.15
CA ASP A 251 -10.02 -11.34 2.31
C ASP A 251 -8.81 -10.42 2.23
N ILE A 252 -9.02 -9.12 2.46
CA ILE A 252 -7.96 -8.11 2.44
C ILE A 252 -7.93 -7.40 3.78
N TYR A 253 -6.88 -7.65 4.55
CA TYR A 253 -6.56 -6.99 5.82
C TYR A 253 -5.61 -5.83 5.53
N ASP A 254 -6.04 -4.60 5.79
CA ASP A 254 -5.23 -3.40 5.54
C ASP A 254 -4.93 -2.69 6.86
N PHE A 255 -3.63 -2.56 7.19
CA PHE A 255 -3.19 -1.97 8.46
C PHE A 255 -3.13 -0.45 8.35
N ILE A 256 -4.14 0.18 8.92
CA ILE A 256 -4.40 1.60 8.88
C ILE A 256 -3.68 2.30 10.02
N MET A 257 -2.87 3.30 9.70
CA MET A 257 -2.11 4.03 10.71
C MET A 257 -2.91 5.22 11.25
N SER A 258 -3.33 5.12 12.51
CA SER A 258 -3.73 6.24 13.35
C SER A 258 -2.55 6.61 14.24
N PRO A 259 -1.86 7.75 14.02
CA PRO A 259 -0.67 8.10 14.80
C PRO A 259 -0.87 8.04 16.31
N ILE A 260 -2.05 8.43 16.78
CA ILE A 260 -2.46 8.40 18.18
C ILE A 260 -3.50 7.29 18.36
N PRO A 261 -3.46 6.48 19.42
CA PRO A 261 -4.54 5.54 19.74
C PRO A 261 -5.90 6.25 19.79
N LEU A 262 -6.92 5.68 19.12
CA LEU A 262 -8.23 6.34 18.94
C LEU A 262 -8.90 6.70 20.27
N ASP A 263 -8.78 5.85 21.27
CA ASP A 263 -9.28 6.07 22.63
C ASP A 263 -8.58 7.23 23.38
N ARG A 264 -7.43 7.70 22.85
CA ARG A 264 -6.59 8.73 23.48
C ARG A 264 -6.51 10.04 22.69
N VAL A 265 -7.06 10.12 21.49
CA VAL A 265 -6.95 11.31 20.63
C VAL A 265 -7.43 12.56 21.38
N ASP A 266 -8.54 12.47 22.11
CA ASP A 266 -9.13 13.57 22.87
C ASP A 266 -8.25 14.04 24.05
N SER A 267 -7.27 13.25 24.46
CA SER A 267 -6.32 13.61 25.54
C SER A 267 -5.10 14.39 25.02
N TYR A 268 -4.91 14.46 23.70
CA TYR A 268 -3.81 15.21 23.09
C TYR A 268 -4.23 16.66 22.77
N ASN A 269 -3.26 17.55 22.73
CA ASN A 269 -3.55 18.92 22.33
C ASN A 269 -3.88 19.01 20.83
N GLU A 270 -4.72 19.97 20.47
CA GLU A 270 -5.21 20.20 19.11
C GLU A 270 -4.09 20.29 18.06
N SER A 271 -2.94 20.88 18.41
CA SER A 271 -1.80 21.00 17.49
C SER A 271 -1.21 19.64 17.10
N ILE A 272 -1.16 18.68 18.03
CA ILE A 272 -0.68 17.31 17.77
C ILE A 272 -1.69 16.57 16.91
N VAL A 273 -2.97 16.68 17.21
CA VAL A 273 -4.05 16.06 16.42
C VAL A 273 -4.02 16.60 14.98
N LYS A 274 -3.95 17.91 14.78
CA LYS A 274 -3.84 18.53 13.44
C LYS A 274 -2.60 18.09 12.68
N MET A 275 -1.44 17.94 13.33
CA MET A 275 -0.23 17.43 12.67
C MET A 275 -0.37 15.98 12.22
N SER A 276 -1.18 15.21 12.92
CA SER A 276 -1.45 13.80 12.62
C SER A 276 -2.53 13.62 11.55
N ALA A 277 -3.48 14.54 11.45
CA ALA A 277 -4.64 14.46 10.56
C ALA A 277 -4.28 14.27 9.09
N SER A 278 -3.17 14.84 8.59
CA SER A 278 -2.75 14.69 7.19
C SER A 278 -2.37 13.24 6.82
N LEU A 279 -1.89 12.44 7.77
CA LEU A 279 -1.66 11.01 7.56
C LEU A 279 -2.99 10.27 7.57
N VAL A 280 -3.82 10.52 8.57
CA VAL A 280 -5.12 9.86 8.73
C VAL A 280 -6.03 10.13 7.52
N LYS A 281 -6.03 11.35 7.00
CA LYS A 281 -6.80 11.70 5.79
C LYS A 281 -6.43 10.80 4.59
N ARG A 282 -5.14 10.56 4.35
CA ARG A 282 -4.68 9.67 3.27
C ARG A 282 -5.01 8.19 3.53
N GLU A 283 -5.00 7.77 4.78
CA GLU A 283 -5.45 6.43 5.17
C GLU A 283 -6.95 6.28 4.88
N ILE A 284 -7.77 7.27 5.25
CA ILE A 284 -9.21 7.31 4.96
C ILE A 284 -9.49 7.27 3.45
N GLU A 285 -8.77 8.03 2.63
CA GLU A 285 -8.93 8.01 1.16
C GLU A 285 -8.68 6.60 0.61
N ARG A 286 -7.65 5.91 1.08
CA ARG A 286 -7.37 4.54 0.70
C ARG A 286 -8.46 3.57 1.19
N MET A 287 -8.91 3.72 2.45
CA MET A 287 -9.99 2.90 3.00
C MET A 287 -11.27 3.03 2.17
N LYS A 288 -11.67 4.26 1.82
CA LYS A 288 -12.84 4.53 0.96
C LYS A 288 -12.73 3.80 -0.38
N ASP A 289 -11.55 3.83 -1.03
CA ASP A 289 -11.34 3.15 -2.30
C ASP A 289 -11.43 1.62 -2.19
N PHE A 290 -10.93 1.04 -1.10
CA PHE A 290 -11.07 -0.40 -0.85
C PHE A 290 -12.50 -0.76 -0.46
N ALA A 291 -13.15 0.01 0.40
CA ALA A 291 -14.51 -0.26 0.89
C ALA A 291 -15.56 -0.16 -0.23
N ALA A 292 -15.37 0.74 -1.19
CA ALA A 292 -16.35 1.02 -2.25
C ALA A 292 -16.80 -0.21 -3.06
N LEU A 293 -15.99 -1.26 -3.14
CA LEU A 293 -16.30 -2.50 -3.87
C LEU A 293 -16.26 -3.75 -2.98
N ALA A 294 -16.11 -3.59 -1.67
CA ALA A 294 -16.10 -4.68 -0.71
C ALA A 294 -17.52 -5.15 -0.38
N GLU A 295 -17.70 -6.45 -0.10
CA GLU A 295 -18.99 -7.02 0.29
C GLU A 295 -19.44 -6.56 1.69
N ASN A 296 -18.50 -6.13 2.56
CA ASN A 296 -18.72 -5.65 3.92
C ASN A 296 -18.38 -4.16 4.09
N SER A 297 -18.70 -3.33 3.11
CA SER A 297 -18.31 -1.89 3.12
C SER A 297 -18.74 -1.15 4.39
N SER A 298 -19.89 -1.49 4.99
CA SER A 298 -20.42 -0.85 6.20
C SER A 298 -19.47 -0.92 7.40
N GLU A 299 -18.72 -2.03 7.55
CA GLU A 299 -17.74 -2.18 8.64
C GLU A 299 -16.58 -1.16 8.49
N ALA A 300 -16.13 -0.96 7.27
CA ALA A 300 -15.09 0.04 6.98
C ALA A 300 -15.61 1.47 7.15
N ASP A 301 -16.87 1.73 6.78
CA ASP A 301 -17.50 3.04 6.93
C ASP A 301 -17.58 3.46 8.41
N GLU A 302 -17.90 2.54 9.32
CA GLU A 302 -17.90 2.83 10.76
C GLU A 302 -16.54 3.31 11.27
N ILE A 303 -15.46 2.63 10.86
CA ILE A 303 -14.08 3.01 11.23
C ILE A 303 -13.68 4.35 10.57
N ILE A 304 -14.09 4.58 9.33
CA ILE A 304 -13.86 5.85 8.63
C ILE A 304 -14.52 7.00 9.38
N TYR A 305 -15.78 6.85 9.80
CA TYR A 305 -16.49 7.88 10.55
C TYR A 305 -15.83 8.14 11.90
N GLU A 306 -15.40 7.11 12.62
CA GLU A 306 -14.70 7.27 13.90
C GLU A 306 -13.37 8.03 13.71
N LEU A 307 -12.56 7.67 12.71
CA LEU A 307 -11.32 8.38 12.38
C LEU A 307 -11.58 9.85 12.02
N MET A 308 -12.62 10.11 11.22
CA MET A 308 -12.97 11.48 10.82
C MET A 308 -13.40 12.33 12.02
N ASP A 309 -14.23 11.80 12.90
CA ASP A 309 -14.69 12.46 14.10
C ASP A 309 -13.52 12.78 15.05
N LYS A 310 -12.71 11.77 15.39
CA LYS A 310 -11.58 11.91 16.31
C LYS A 310 -10.51 12.90 15.81
N TYR A 311 -10.21 12.91 14.53
CA TYR A 311 -9.22 13.81 13.95
C TYR A 311 -9.81 15.10 13.37
N GLN A 312 -11.12 15.35 13.56
CA GLN A 312 -11.84 16.54 13.09
C GLN A 312 -11.66 16.79 11.59
N ILE A 313 -11.70 15.70 10.80
CA ILE A 313 -11.57 15.75 9.36
C ILE A 313 -12.96 15.93 8.75
N ASN A 314 -13.20 17.06 8.06
CA ASN A 314 -14.47 17.35 7.41
C ASN A 314 -14.46 16.90 5.95
N TYR A 315 -15.62 16.47 5.44
CA TYR A 315 -15.83 16.12 4.03
C TYR A 315 -15.62 17.29 3.06
N LEU A 316 -15.74 18.54 3.55
CA LEU A 316 -15.65 19.76 2.75
C LEU A 316 -14.21 20.20 2.44
N ASP A 317 -13.20 19.57 3.05
CA ASP A 317 -11.78 19.89 2.82
C ASP A 317 -11.21 19.19 1.57
N GLU A 318 -12.05 18.60 0.71
CA GLU A 318 -11.63 17.87 -0.49
C GLU A 318 -11.09 18.79 -1.61
N GLU A 319 -11.40 20.09 -1.59
CA GLU A 319 -11.02 21.00 -2.69
C GLU A 319 -9.63 21.67 -2.54
N GLU A 320 -8.96 21.63 -1.39
CA GLU A 320 -7.70 22.38 -1.17
C GLU A 320 -6.40 21.64 -1.52
N PHE A 321 -6.44 20.39 -2.01
CA PHE A 321 -5.22 19.58 -2.20
C PHE A 321 -4.90 19.19 -3.65
N TYR A 322 -5.61 19.73 -4.63
CA TYR A 322 -5.32 19.52 -6.06
C TYR A 322 -4.57 20.70 -6.73
N GLU A 323 -4.06 21.70 -5.96
CA GLU A 323 -3.17 22.72 -6.47
C GLU A 323 -1.68 22.47 -6.15
#